data_81ae929873ee5060d3386c385cec9c18
#
_entry.id   81ae929873ee5060d3386c385cec9c18
#
_cell.length_a   1.000
_cell.length_b   1.000
_cell.length_c   1.000
_cell.angle_alpha   90.00
_cell.angle_beta   90.00
_cell.angle_gamma   90.00
#
_symmetry.space_group_name_H-M   'P 1'
#
loop_
_entity.id
_entity.type
_entity.pdbx_description
1 polymer ?
#
loop_
_entity_poly.entity_id
_entity_poly.type
_entity_poly.pdbx_seq_one_letter_code
_entity_poly.pdbx_strand_id
1 'polypeptide(L)' 'FWLPEQKLWIEAKGRWPGSGRTKTLAVLSSDNELTLENFRMLFMYDNWLTKKHRQTYTGWCQAQGIICATGVGLPKEWLI' A
#
# COMPACT_ATOMS: atom_id res chain seq x y z
N PHE A 1 0.41 -6.47 -8.37
CA PHE A 1 -0.25 -6.97 -9.58
C PHE A 1 -1.36 -6.04 -10.06
N TRP A 2 -1.77 -6.23 -11.28
CA TRP A 2 -2.74 -5.37 -11.96
C TRP A 2 -4.11 -6.04 -12.03
N LEU A 3 -5.15 -5.29 -11.65
CA LEU A 3 -6.55 -5.71 -11.79
C LEU A 3 -7.17 -4.93 -12.95
N PRO A 4 -7.28 -5.54 -14.15
CA PRO A 4 -7.68 -4.79 -15.34
C PRO A 4 -9.13 -4.27 -15.31
N GLU A 5 -10.06 -5.02 -14.74
CA GLU A 5 -11.45 -4.58 -14.67
C GLU A 5 -11.64 -3.39 -13.75
N GLN A 6 -10.92 -3.37 -12.62
CA GLN A 6 -10.99 -2.30 -11.64
C GLN A 6 -10.01 -1.17 -11.96
N LYS A 7 -9.04 -1.43 -12.83
CA LYS A 7 -7.94 -0.53 -13.15
C LYS A 7 -7.14 -0.13 -11.90
N LEU A 8 -6.81 -1.14 -11.11
CA LEU A 8 -6.07 -0.96 -9.86
C LEU A 8 -4.75 -1.72 -9.89
N TRP A 9 -3.71 -1.07 -9.36
CA TRP A 9 -2.43 -1.71 -9.08
C TRP A 9 -2.38 -2.07 -7.60
N ILE A 10 -2.09 -3.34 -7.32
CA ILE A 10 -2.04 -3.87 -5.95
C ILE A 10 -0.62 -4.26 -5.61
N GLU A 11 -0.09 -3.70 -4.54
CA GLU A 11 1.18 -4.11 -3.96
C GLU A 11 0.89 -4.87 -2.68
N ALA A 12 1.13 -6.19 -2.71
CA ALA A 12 0.88 -7.05 -1.55
C ALA A 12 2.19 -7.26 -0.78
N LYS A 13 2.17 -7.05 0.53
CA LYS A 13 3.33 -7.20 1.40
C LYS A 13 3.01 -8.01 2.64
N GLY A 14 3.82 -9.03 2.90
CA GLY A 14 3.79 -9.72 4.17
C GLY A 14 4.56 -8.92 5.21
N ARG A 15 5.87 -8.82 5.03
CA ARG A 15 6.75 -8.01 5.87
C ARG A 15 7.25 -6.81 5.06
N TRP A 16 7.18 -5.62 5.65
CA TRP A 16 7.60 -4.40 4.98
C TRP A 16 8.88 -3.88 5.62
N PRO A 17 10.03 -4.01 4.94
CA PRO A 17 11.31 -3.53 5.48
C PRO A 17 11.35 -2.01 5.55
N GLY A 18 12.26 -1.47 6.36
CA GLY A 18 12.40 -0.03 6.55
C GLY A 18 12.60 0.76 5.26
N SER A 19 13.28 0.17 4.27
CA SER A 19 13.50 0.80 2.97
C SER A 19 12.24 0.80 2.08
N GLY A 20 11.20 0.06 2.44
CA GLY A 20 9.99 -0.06 1.64
C GLY A 20 9.26 1.25 1.43
N ARG A 21 9.30 2.14 2.44
CA ARG A 21 8.67 3.46 2.34
C ARG A 21 9.29 4.29 1.22
N THR A 22 10.61 4.38 1.20
CA THR A 22 11.34 5.13 0.17
C THR A 22 11.10 4.56 -1.22
N LYS A 23 11.13 3.23 -1.34
CA LYS A 23 10.87 2.57 -2.62
C LYS A 23 9.45 2.83 -3.13
N THR A 24 8.46 2.76 -2.24
CA THR A 24 7.07 3.03 -2.60
C THR A 24 6.89 4.46 -3.11
N LEU A 25 7.44 5.45 -2.39
CA LEU A 25 7.36 6.83 -2.82
C LEU A 25 8.09 7.07 -4.14
N ALA A 26 9.24 6.42 -4.34
CA ALA A 26 9.98 6.53 -5.59
C ALA A 26 9.19 6.00 -6.78
N VAL A 27 8.53 4.85 -6.61
CA VAL A 27 7.70 4.27 -7.67
C VAL A 27 6.52 5.17 -8.00
N LEU A 28 5.81 5.67 -6.99
CA LEU A 28 4.66 6.56 -7.21
C LEU A 28 5.06 7.88 -7.87
N SER A 29 6.27 8.39 -7.60
CA SER A 29 6.71 9.66 -8.19
C SER A 29 7.31 9.49 -9.59
N SER A 30 7.83 8.32 -9.92
CA SER A 30 8.53 8.09 -11.20
C SER A 30 7.67 7.43 -12.27
N ASP A 31 6.56 6.78 -11.89
CA ASP A 31 5.69 6.07 -12.83
C ASP A 31 4.41 6.88 -13.05
N ASN A 32 4.27 7.42 -14.26
CA ASN A 32 3.12 8.24 -14.61
C ASN A 32 1.80 7.46 -14.66
N GLU A 33 1.85 6.13 -14.72
CA GLU A 33 0.66 5.29 -14.71
C GLU A 33 0.14 5.02 -13.30
N LEU A 34 1.00 5.18 -12.28
CA LEU A 34 0.63 4.95 -10.88
C LEU A 34 0.26 6.25 -10.21
N THR A 35 -0.95 6.31 -9.69
CA THR A 35 -1.47 7.45 -8.94
C THR A 35 -2.05 6.98 -7.62
N LEU A 36 -2.31 7.90 -6.70
CA LEU A 36 -2.97 7.56 -5.43
C LEU A 36 -4.38 6.99 -5.66
N GLU A 37 -4.99 7.29 -6.79
CA GLU A 37 -6.33 6.80 -7.13
C GLU A 37 -6.32 5.34 -7.57
N ASN A 38 -5.28 4.90 -8.29
CA ASN A 38 -5.24 3.55 -8.87
C ASN A 38 -4.25 2.61 -8.16
N PHE A 39 -3.60 3.07 -7.11
CA PHE A 39 -2.63 2.27 -6.36
C PHE A 39 -3.18 1.88 -5.00
N ARG A 40 -3.03 0.62 -4.63
CA ARG A 40 -3.48 0.08 -3.35
C ARG A 40 -2.37 -0.73 -2.73
N MET A 41 -2.23 -0.68 -1.42
CA MET A 41 -1.32 -1.56 -0.68
C MET A 41 -2.13 -2.51 0.18
N LEU A 42 -1.79 -3.80 0.09
CA LEU A 42 -2.41 -4.85 0.89
C LEU A 42 -1.32 -5.47 1.77
N PHE A 43 -1.48 -5.36 3.08
CA PHE A 43 -0.57 -5.98 4.03
C PHE A 43 -1.24 -7.24 4.59
N MET A 44 -0.50 -8.34 4.69
CA MET A 44 -1.03 -9.55 5.29
C MET A 44 -1.43 -9.32 6.74
N TYR A 45 -0.70 -8.44 7.42
CA TYR A 45 -1.00 -8.00 8.79
C TYR A 45 -0.41 -6.60 8.99
N ASP A 46 -1.00 -5.85 9.92
CA ASP A 46 -0.44 -4.55 10.28
C ASP A 46 0.71 -4.75 11.27
N ASN A 47 1.67 -3.86 11.27
CA ASN A 47 2.81 -3.93 12.18
C ASN A 47 3.43 -2.55 12.34
N TRP A 48 4.36 -2.45 13.28
CA TRP A 48 5.08 -1.22 13.52
C TRP A 48 6.19 -1.03 12.48
N LEU A 49 6.20 0.12 11.81
CA LEU A 49 7.36 0.59 11.05
C LEU A 49 8.41 1.14 12.00
N THR A 50 7.94 1.96 12.94
CA THR A 50 8.80 2.54 13.97
C THR A 50 8.03 2.50 15.29
N LYS A 51 8.48 1.65 16.21
CA LYS A 51 7.87 1.57 17.54
C LYS A 51 8.07 2.87 18.32
N LYS A 52 9.22 3.50 18.14
CA LYS A 52 9.56 4.74 18.82
C LYS A 52 8.57 5.87 18.51
N HIS A 53 8.12 5.96 17.28
CA HIS A 53 7.18 6.98 16.83
C HIS A 53 5.76 6.46 16.68
N ARG A 54 5.51 5.23 17.08
CA ARG A 54 4.20 4.58 17.04
C ARG A 54 3.55 4.64 15.65
N GLN A 55 4.35 4.46 14.61
CA GLN A 55 3.85 4.45 13.24
C GLN A 55 3.72 3.03 12.74
N THR A 56 2.52 2.65 12.30
CA THR A 56 2.23 1.36 11.70
C THR A 56 2.30 1.44 10.18
N TYR A 57 2.27 0.28 9.51
CA TYR A 57 2.22 0.20 8.05
C TYR A 57 1.02 0.98 7.51
N THR A 58 -0.17 0.68 8.02
CA THR A 58 -1.40 1.35 7.56
C THR A 58 -1.41 2.83 7.92
N GLY A 59 -0.91 3.19 9.10
CA GLY A 59 -0.82 4.58 9.53
C GLY A 59 0.06 5.41 8.60
N TRP A 60 1.20 4.86 8.18
CA TRP A 60 2.07 5.53 7.22
C TRP A 60 1.38 5.73 5.87
N CYS A 61 0.71 4.69 5.37
CA CYS A 61 -0.02 4.78 4.10
C CYS A 61 -1.10 5.87 4.17
N GLN A 62 -1.87 5.91 5.25
CA GLN A 62 -2.91 6.91 5.45
C GLN A 62 -2.32 8.33 5.45
N ALA A 63 -1.16 8.52 6.08
CA ALA A 63 -0.49 9.82 6.10
C ALA A 63 -0.05 10.26 4.71
N GLN A 64 0.27 9.32 3.82
CA GLN A 64 0.66 9.61 2.44
C GLN A 64 -0.54 9.67 1.47
N GLY A 65 -1.74 9.43 1.95
CA GLY A 65 -2.92 9.37 1.10
C GLY A 65 -3.03 8.07 0.30
N ILE A 66 -2.26 7.04 0.66
CA ILE A 66 -2.28 5.74 -0.02
C ILE A 66 -3.41 4.90 0.58
N ILE A 67 -4.28 4.38 -0.28
CA ILE A 67 -5.35 3.49 0.16
C ILE A 67 -4.75 2.11 0.45
N CYS A 68 -4.98 1.60 1.65
CA CYS A 68 -4.43 0.33 2.09
C CYS A 68 -5.45 -0.48 2.87
N ALA A 69 -5.15 -1.76 3.02
CA ALA A 69 -5.95 -2.69 3.82
C ALA A 69 -5.05 -3.77 4.40
N THR A 70 -5.57 -4.54 5.34
CA THR A 70 -4.88 -5.69 5.92
C THR A 70 -5.72 -6.94 5.73
N GLY A 71 -5.06 -8.08 5.61
CA GLY A 71 -5.72 -9.36 5.44
C GLY A 71 -5.07 -10.21 4.36
N VAL A 72 -5.55 -11.44 4.21
CA VAL A 72 -5.00 -12.40 3.25
C VAL A 72 -5.73 -12.39 1.92
N GLY A 73 -6.75 -11.56 1.77
CA GLY A 73 -7.50 -11.43 0.52
C GLY A 73 -7.82 -9.98 0.22
N LEU A 74 -8.17 -9.69 -1.02
CA LEU A 74 -8.51 -8.34 -1.45
C LEU A 74 -9.85 -7.92 -0.84
N PRO A 75 -9.94 -6.67 -0.33
CA PRO A 75 -11.22 -6.15 0.13
C PRO A 75 -12.26 -6.16 -0.99
N LYS A 76 -13.49 -6.47 -0.64
CA LYS A 76 -14.58 -6.53 -1.64
C LYS A 76 -14.80 -5.18 -2.31
N GLU A 77 -14.66 -4.09 -1.58
CA GLU A 77 -14.83 -2.73 -2.11
C GLU A 77 -13.82 -2.38 -3.20
N TRP A 78 -12.69 -3.09 -3.25
CA TRP A 78 -11.72 -2.89 -4.34
C TRP A 78 -12.10 -3.63 -5.61
N LEU A 79 -13.03 -4.58 -5.51
CA LEU A 79 -13.44 -5.47 -6.61
C LEU A 79 -14.77 -5.06 -7.24
N ILE A 80 -15.35 -3.99 -6.79
CA ILE A 80 -16.62 -3.48 -7.30
C ILE A 80 -16.43 -2.65 -8.56
#